data_3812b6e0bec77af420d5888d42f7c48e
#
_entry.id   3812b6e0bec77af420d5888d42f7c48e
#
_cell.length_a   1.000
_cell.length_b   1.000
_cell.length_c   1.000
_cell.angle_alpha   90.00
_cell.angle_beta   90.00
_cell.angle_gamma   90.00
#
_symmetry.space_group_name_H-M   'P 1'
#
loop_
_entity.id
_entity.type
_entity.pdbx_description
1 polymer ?
#
loop_
_entity_poly.entity_id
_entity_poly.type
_entity_poly.pdbx_seq_one_letter_code
_entity_poly.pdbx_strand_id
1 'polypeptide(L)'
;MKSLMMSNRFWALLTMLVAYWMVLLYATHMPVEYVESVEVSDKFMHVAAYAVLSFLLASTLHCLNWRIWASVPTVLLTTMIYGGIDETTQPWFGRVADIVDWAADQAGGVLGIVLYLVATATVRSIRKLIMPHPAIEAS
;
A
#
# COMPACT_ATOMS: atom_id res chain seq x y z
N MET A 1 -2.02 8.19 32.39
CA MET A 1 -2.53 7.89 31.03
C MET A 1 -1.88 8.89 30.06
N LYS A 2 -0.84 8.49 29.31
CA LYS A 2 -0.32 9.33 28.21
C LYS A 2 -1.41 9.35 27.14
N SER A 3 -2.00 10.51 26.89
CA SER A 3 -2.89 10.74 25.74
C SER A 3 -2.15 10.28 24.49
N LEU A 4 -2.68 9.27 23.80
CA LEU A 4 -2.26 8.83 22.48
C LEU A 4 -2.70 9.91 21.47
N MET A 5 -2.08 11.07 21.52
CA MET A 5 -2.18 12.02 20.41
C MET A 5 -1.46 11.39 19.23
N MET A 6 -2.23 10.80 18.35
CA MET A 6 -1.72 10.23 17.09
C MET A 6 -1.06 11.35 16.29
N SER A 7 0.16 11.09 15.79
CA SER A 7 0.94 12.12 15.11
C SER A 7 0.22 12.64 13.85
N ASN A 8 0.45 13.89 13.46
CA ASN A 8 -0.07 14.46 12.22
C ASN A 8 0.28 13.59 11.00
N ARG A 9 1.42 12.88 11.05
CA ARG A 9 1.84 11.94 10.00
C ARG A 9 0.90 10.76 9.87
N PHE A 10 0.39 10.20 10.98
CA PHE A 10 -0.59 9.13 10.96
C PHE A 10 -1.88 9.58 10.28
N TRP A 11 -2.42 10.73 10.68
CA TRP A 11 -3.66 11.24 10.10
C TRP A 11 -3.50 11.56 8.60
N ALA A 12 -2.36 12.12 8.20
CA ALA A 12 -2.07 12.37 6.78
C ALA A 12 -2.01 11.05 5.97
N LEU A 13 -1.29 10.03 6.47
CA LEU A 13 -1.20 8.73 5.80
C LEU A 13 -2.54 8.00 5.77
N LEU A 14 -3.32 8.06 6.85
CA LEU A 14 -4.66 7.46 6.89
C LEU A 14 -5.60 8.13 5.88
N THR A 15 -5.59 9.46 5.81
CA THR A 15 -6.38 10.21 4.82
C THR A 15 -5.97 9.83 3.40
N MET A 16 -4.67 9.77 3.12
CA MET A 16 -4.15 9.34 1.80
C MET A 16 -4.56 7.91 1.48
N LEU A 17 -4.44 6.99 2.44
CA LEU A 17 -4.84 5.59 2.28
C LEU A 17 -6.33 5.48 1.95
N VAL A 18 -7.19 6.14 2.73
CA VAL A 18 -8.65 6.10 2.52
C VAL A 18 -9.02 6.73 1.18
N ALA A 19 -8.48 7.91 0.87
CA ALA A 19 -8.73 8.58 -0.41
C ALA A 19 -8.28 7.71 -1.59
N TYR A 20 -7.08 7.13 -1.50
CA TYR A 20 -6.56 6.24 -2.53
C TYR A 20 -7.43 4.98 -2.70
N TRP A 21 -7.86 4.37 -1.59
CA TRP A 21 -8.72 3.18 -1.64
C TRP A 21 -10.06 3.48 -2.30
N MET A 22 -10.65 4.66 -2.04
CA MET A 22 -11.89 5.10 -2.70
C MET A 22 -11.68 5.33 -4.21
N VAL A 23 -10.54 5.92 -4.61
CA VAL A 23 -10.18 6.07 -6.03
C VAL A 23 -9.98 4.71 -6.69
N LEU A 24 -9.29 3.79 -6.03
CA LEU A 24 -9.09 2.43 -6.52
C LEU A 24 -10.42 1.70 -6.72
N LEU A 25 -11.29 1.71 -5.70
CA LEU A 25 -12.61 1.11 -5.78
C LEU A 25 -13.42 1.69 -6.96
N TYR A 26 -13.37 3.00 -7.15
CA TYR A 26 -14.05 3.63 -8.28
C TYR A 26 -13.44 3.20 -9.63
N ALA A 27 -12.12 3.20 -9.75
CA ALA A 27 -11.42 2.87 -10.99
C ALA A 27 -11.63 1.42 -11.43
N THR A 28 -11.61 0.46 -10.49
CA THR A 28 -11.80 -0.97 -10.78
C THR A 28 -13.25 -1.31 -11.14
N HIS A 29 -14.21 -0.43 -10.78
CA HIS A 29 -15.64 -0.60 -11.08
C HIS A 29 -16.13 0.33 -12.20
N MET A 30 -15.24 1.04 -12.89
CA MET A 30 -15.62 1.81 -14.08
C MET A 30 -16.01 0.86 -15.21
N PRO A 31 -17.08 1.18 -15.98
CA PRO A 31 -17.46 0.42 -17.16
C PRO A 31 -16.29 0.29 -18.15
N VAL A 32 -16.18 -0.86 -18.79
CA VAL A 32 -15.07 -1.21 -19.71
C VAL A 32 -14.87 -0.18 -20.84
N GLU A 33 -15.94 0.43 -21.31
CA GLU A 33 -15.93 1.44 -22.38
C GLU A 33 -14.99 2.62 -22.08
N TYR A 34 -14.79 2.96 -20.82
CA TYR A 34 -13.89 4.04 -20.39
C TYR A 34 -12.44 3.56 -20.21
N VAL A 35 -12.24 2.26 -20.02
CA VAL A 35 -10.92 1.67 -19.74
C VAL A 35 -10.22 1.24 -21.03
N GLU A 36 -10.97 0.75 -22.04
CA GLU A 36 -10.42 0.31 -23.34
C GLU A 36 -9.67 1.42 -24.11
N SER A 37 -9.88 2.70 -23.77
CA SER A 37 -9.16 3.81 -24.36
C SER A 37 -7.72 4.00 -23.85
N VAL A 38 -7.31 3.24 -22.83
CA VAL A 38 -5.99 3.35 -22.20
C VAL A 38 -5.05 2.29 -22.81
N GLU A 39 -4.00 2.76 -23.49
CA GLU A 39 -2.98 1.87 -24.14
C GLU A 39 -2.08 1.11 -23.13
N VAL A 40 -2.38 1.13 -21.84
CA VAL A 40 -1.61 0.48 -20.79
C VAL A 40 -2.19 -0.91 -20.49
N SER A 41 -1.32 -1.90 -20.34
CA SER A 41 -1.75 -3.26 -19.96
C SER A 41 -2.56 -3.21 -18.65
N ASP A 42 -3.74 -3.83 -18.66
CA ASP A 42 -4.61 -3.97 -17.51
C ASP A 42 -3.87 -4.56 -16.30
N LYS A 43 -3.13 -5.64 -16.51
CA LYS A 43 -2.31 -6.29 -15.49
C LYS A 43 -1.25 -5.37 -14.87
N PHE A 44 -0.65 -4.49 -15.67
CA PHE A 44 0.27 -3.49 -15.14
C PHE A 44 -0.46 -2.48 -14.27
N MET A 45 -1.68 -2.08 -14.62
CA MET A 45 -2.49 -1.19 -13.79
C MET A 45 -2.83 -1.82 -12.44
N HIS A 46 -3.20 -3.12 -12.42
CA HIS A 46 -3.43 -3.88 -11.19
C HIS A 46 -2.18 -3.92 -10.30
N VAL A 47 -1.02 -4.32 -10.86
CA VAL A 47 0.25 -4.34 -10.11
C VAL A 47 0.57 -2.95 -9.54
N ALA A 48 0.48 -1.90 -10.33
CA ALA A 48 0.79 -0.54 -9.89
C ALA A 48 -0.16 -0.06 -8.79
N ALA A 49 -1.46 -0.30 -8.99
CA ALA A 49 -2.51 0.12 -8.06
C ALA A 49 -2.35 -0.56 -6.70
N TYR A 50 -2.16 -1.87 -6.67
CA TYR A 50 -2.00 -2.61 -5.42
C TYR A 50 -0.63 -2.40 -4.77
N ALA A 51 0.41 -2.04 -5.55
CA ALA A 51 1.69 -1.60 -4.97
C ALA A 51 1.55 -0.31 -4.16
N VAL A 52 0.83 0.68 -4.69
CA VAL A 52 0.56 1.93 -3.95
C VAL A 52 -0.31 1.67 -2.72
N LEU A 53 -1.38 0.87 -2.85
CA LEU A 53 -2.25 0.50 -1.73
C LEU A 53 -1.45 -0.15 -0.59
N SER A 54 -0.63 -1.14 -0.92
CA SER A 54 0.19 -1.88 0.06
C SER A 54 1.24 -1.01 0.72
N PHE A 55 1.88 -0.12 -0.05
CA PHE A 55 2.86 0.84 0.47
C PHE A 55 2.20 1.80 1.47
N LEU A 56 1.04 2.35 1.16
CA LEU A 56 0.30 3.26 2.03
C LEU A 56 -0.17 2.55 3.30
N LEU A 57 -0.71 1.33 3.16
CA LEU A 57 -1.17 0.55 4.29
C LEU A 57 -0.01 0.19 5.23
N ALA A 58 1.11 -0.32 4.71
CA ALA A 58 2.31 -0.62 5.49
C ALA A 58 2.85 0.62 6.21
N SER A 59 2.86 1.78 5.53
CA SER A 59 3.30 3.07 6.09
C SER A 59 2.38 3.53 7.22
N THR A 60 1.08 3.34 7.08
CA THR A 60 0.08 3.67 8.11
C THR A 60 0.23 2.77 9.34
N LEU A 61 0.38 1.46 9.15
CA LEU A 61 0.63 0.50 10.24
C LEU A 61 1.95 0.80 10.97
N HIS A 62 2.97 1.25 10.25
CA HIS A 62 4.23 1.70 10.86
C HIS A 62 4.03 2.88 11.82
N CYS A 63 3.18 3.84 11.49
CA CYS A 63 2.85 4.95 12.40
C CYS A 63 2.11 4.48 13.67
N LEU A 64 1.48 3.32 13.64
CA LEU A 64 0.88 2.66 14.81
C LEU A 64 1.87 1.80 15.58
N ASN A 65 3.17 1.86 15.26
CA ASN A 65 4.24 1.06 15.84
C ASN A 65 4.04 -0.46 15.67
N TRP A 66 3.34 -0.89 14.63
CA TRP A 66 3.22 -2.30 14.34
C TRP A 66 4.58 -2.89 13.95
N ARG A 67 4.83 -4.08 14.47
CA ARG A 67 6.06 -4.82 14.14
C ARG A 67 5.96 -5.38 12.74
N ILE A 68 7.09 -5.41 12.02
CA ILE A 68 7.14 -5.83 10.62
C ILE A 68 6.56 -7.22 10.38
N TRP A 69 6.80 -8.16 11.31
CA TRP A 69 6.28 -9.52 11.22
C TRP A 69 4.74 -9.60 11.33
N ALA A 70 4.08 -8.58 11.88
CA ALA A 70 2.62 -8.46 11.91
C ALA A 70 2.11 -7.61 10.73
N SER A 71 2.83 -6.54 10.37
CA SER A 71 2.41 -5.65 9.26
C SER A 71 2.42 -6.37 7.92
N VAL A 72 3.47 -7.14 7.61
CA VAL A 72 3.59 -7.82 6.31
C VAL A 72 2.44 -8.78 6.04
N PRO A 73 2.14 -9.76 6.90
CA PRO A 73 1.02 -10.65 6.64
C PRO A 73 -0.33 -9.93 6.64
N THR A 74 -0.50 -8.87 7.46
CA THR A 74 -1.74 -8.08 7.44
C THR A 74 -1.93 -7.37 6.10
N VAL A 75 -0.90 -6.75 5.54
CA VAL A 75 -0.97 -6.10 4.23
C VAL A 75 -1.28 -7.13 3.15
N LEU A 76 -0.57 -8.26 3.11
CA LEU A 76 -0.80 -9.31 2.10
C LEU A 76 -2.20 -9.91 2.23
N LEU A 77 -2.68 -10.17 3.43
CA LEU A 77 -4.03 -10.67 3.64
C LEU A 77 -5.10 -9.66 3.22
N THR A 78 -4.86 -8.37 3.51
CA THR A 78 -5.77 -7.30 3.09
C THR A 78 -5.86 -7.21 1.58
N THR A 79 -4.72 -7.21 0.87
CA THR A 79 -4.71 -7.17 -0.61
C THR A 79 -5.31 -8.42 -1.23
N MET A 80 -5.08 -9.59 -0.62
CA MET A 80 -5.64 -10.87 -1.08
C MET A 80 -7.17 -10.87 -0.99
N ILE A 81 -7.70 -10.46 0.16
CA ILE A 81 -9.15 -10.42 0.39
C ILE A 81 -9.80 -9.34 -0.46
N TYR A 82 -9.22 -8.12 -0.46
CA TYR A 82 -9.77 -7.00 -1.19
C TYR A 82 -9.73 -7.26 -2.71
N GLY A 83 -8.62 -7.74 -3.27
CA GLY A 83 -8.52 -8.11 -4.68
C GLY A 83 -9.52 -9.21 -5.06
N GLY A 84 -9.73 -10.20 -4.20
CA GLY A 84 -10.75 -11.23 -4.42
C GLY A 84 -12.19 -10.66 -4.43
N ILE A 85 -12.48 -9.72 -3.54
CA ILE A 85 -13.78 -9.01 -3.53
C ILE A 85 -13.90 -8.15 -4.80
N ASP A 86 -12.85 -7.41 -5.15
CA ASP A 86 -12.81 -6.55 -6.30
C ASP A 86 -13.14 -7.35 -7.58
N GLU A 87 -12.39 -8.41 -7.86
CA GLU A 87 -12.60 -9.28 -9.01
C GLU A 87 -14.00 -9.91 -9.05
N THR A 88 -14.51 -10.36 -7.90
CA THR A 88 -15.83 -11.00 -7.85
C THR A 88 -16.99 -10.02 -8.01
N THR A 89 -16.78 -8.73 -7.79
CA THR A 89 -17.80 -7.69 -7.94
C THR A 89 -17.76 -6.98 -9.30
N GLN A 90 -16.63 -6.99 -10.02
CA GLN A 90 -16.48 -6.39 -11.35
C GLN A 90 -17.55 -6.82 -12.38
N PRO A 91 -18.05 -8.09 -12.42
CA PRO A 91 -19.10 -8.49 -13.34
C PRO A 91 -20.41 -7.70 -13.18
N TRP A 92 -20.70 -7.15 -12.01
CA TRP A 92 -21.88 -6.31 -11.79
C TRP A 92 -21.80 -4.97 -12.53
N PHE A 93 -20.60 -4.59 -12.98
CA PHE A 93 -20.31 -3.35 -13.67
C PHE A 93 -19.89 -3.57 -15.15
N GLY A 94 -20.21 -4.76 -15.71
CA GLY A 94 -19.94 -5.09 -17.10
C GLY A 94 -18.49 -5.46 -17.40
N ARG A 95 -17.67 -5.71 -16.39
CA ARG A 95 -16.29 -6.22 -16.54
C ARG A 95 -16.26 -7.74 -16.42
N VAL A 96 -15.11 -8.34 -16.72
CA VAL A 96 -14.90 -9.80 -16.61
C VAL A 96 -13.93 -10.05 -15.45
N ALA A 97 -14.36 -10.87 -14.49
CA ALA A 97 -13.47 -11.33 -13.43
C ALA A 97 -12.32 -12.18 -14.02
N ASP A 98 -11.09 -11.81 -13.74
CA ASP A 98 -9.89 -12.52 -14.22
C ASP A 98 -8.98 -12.90 -13.04
N ILE A 99 -8.77 -14.20 -12.85
CA ILE A 99 -7.86 -14.73 -11.82
C ILE A 99 -6.42 -14.22 -12.01
N VAL A 100 -6.03 -13.86 -13.26
CA VAL A 100 -4.71 -13.31 -13.55
C VAL A 100 -4.59 -11.89 -13.03
N ASP A 101 -5.67 -11.11 -13.05
CA ASP A 101 -5.71 -9.77 -12.49
C ASP A 101 -5.65 -9.81 -10.95
N TRP A 102 -6.38 -10.75 -10.34
CA TRP A 102 -6.18 -11.02 -8.90
C TRP A 102 -4.74 -11.42 -8.56
N ALA A 103 -4.06 -12.24 -9.41
CA ALA A 103 -2.66 -12.57 -9.21
C ALA A 103 -1.74 -11.35 -9.39
N ALA A 104 -2.05 -10.44 -10.32
CA ALA A 104 -1.36 -9.18 -10.52
C ALA A 104 -1.50 -8.26 -9.29
N ASP A 105 -2.67 -8.24 -8.64
CA ASP A 105 -2.88 -7.53 -7.36
C ASP A 105 -1.93 -8.04 -6.28
N GLN A 106 -1.76 -9.36 -6.17
CA GLN A 106 -0.83 -9.95 -5.19
C GLN A 106 0.63 -9.58 -5.49
N ALA A 107 1.02 -9.61 -6.78
CA ALA A 107 2.35 -9.14 -7.19
C ALA A 107 2.56 -7.67 -6.82
N GLY A 108 1.55 -6.83 -7.05
CA GLY A 108 1.53 -5.44 -6.60
C GLY A 108 1.64 -5.32 -5.08
N GLY A 109 0.89 -6.12 -4.34
CA GLY A 109 0.95 -6.18 -2.89
C GLY A 109 2.37 -6.43 -2.36
N VAL A 110 3.05 -7.42 -2.91
CA VAL A 110 4.45 -7.74 -2.58
C VAL A 110 5.37 -6.58 -2.97
N LEU A 111 5.23 -6.02 -4.17
CA LEU A 111 6.03 -4.89 -4.63
C LEU A 111 5.90 -3.69 -3.70
N GLY A 112 4.68 -3.34 -3.28
CA GLY A 112 4.44 -2.23 -2.36
C GLY A 112 5.12 -2.42 -0.99
N ILE A 113 5.12 -3.65 -0.47
CA ILE A 113 5.87 -4.00 0.76
C ILE A 113 7.37 -3.83 0.55
N VAL A 114 7.93 -4.31 -0.56
CA VAL A 114 9.36 -4.17 -0.88
C VAL A 114 9.73 -2.69 -0.95
N LEU A 115 8.95 -1.88 -1.66
CA LEU A 115 9.18 -0.44 -1.76
C LEU A 115 9.12 0.24 -0.38
N TYR A 116 8.16 -0.13 0.47
CA TYR A 116 8.08 0.36 1.85
C TYR A 116 9.33 -0.01 2.67
N LEU A 117 9.82 -1.25 2.57
CA LEU A 117 11.01 -1.70 3.29
C LEU A 117 12.27 -0.94 2.83
N VAL A 118 12.44 -0.78 1.52
CA VAL A 118 13.54 0.00 0.93
C VAL A 118 13.47 1.45 1.41
N ALA A 119 12.32 2.11 1.31
CA ALA A 119 12.15 3.49 1.73
C ALA A 119 12.49 3.68 3.23
N THR A 120 12.00 2.79 4.08
CA THR A 120 12.28 2.86 5.53
C THR A 120 13.75 2.60 5.86
N ALA A 121 14.41 1.66 5.17
CA ALA A 121 15.84 1.40 5.32
C ALA A 121 16.68 2.60 4.89
N THR A 122 16.35 3.21 3.75
CA THR A 122 17.03 4.40 3.22
C THR A 122 16.91 5.58 4.20
N VAL A 123 15.69 5.88 4.69
CA VAL A 123 15.47 6.96 5.67
C VAL A 123 16.28 6.72 6.95
N ARG A 124 16.33 5.48 7.44
CA ARG A 124 17.14 5.13 8.63
C ARG A 124 18.62 5.34 8.39
N SER A 125 19.13 4.96 7.23
CA SER A 125 20.55 5.12 6.85
C SER A 125 20.93 6.60 6.75
N ILE A 126 20.13 7.41 6.07
CA ILE A 126 20.34 8.86 5.96
C ILE A 126 20.33 9.52 7.34
N ARG A 127 19.37 9.16 8.20
CA ARG A 127 19.29 9.72 9.56
C ARG A 127 20.53 9.40 10.38
N LYS A 128 21.11 8.19 10.27
CA LYS A 128 22.36 7.82 10.95
C LYS A 128 23.57 8.63 10.46
N LEU A 129 23.60 8.99 9.18
CA LEU A 129 24.68 9.80 8.59
C LEU A 129 24.61 11.28 9.05
N ILE A 130 23.38 11.82 9.17
CA ILE A 130 23.17 13.23 9.51
C ILE A 130 23.26 13.47 11.03
N MET A 131 22.86 12.47 11.84
CA MET A 131 22.90 12.52 13.31
C MET A 131 23.89 11.45 13.84
N PRO A 132 25.20 11.63 13.68
CA PRO A 132 26.15 10.74 14.32
C PRO A 132 25.96 10.81 15.84
N HIS A 133 26.04 9.66 16.49
CA HIS A 133 26.01 9.59 17.96
C HIS A 133 27.08 10.51 18.53
N PRO A 134 26.79 11.32 19.57
CA PRO A 134 27.85 12.03 20.29
C PRO A 134 28.85 10.98 20.76
N ALA A 135 30.12 11.21 20.44
CA ALA A 135 31.20 10.38 20.97
C ALA A 135 31.11 10.42 22.50
N ILE A 136 31.01 9.23 23.10
CA ILE A 136 31.11 9.13 24.55
C ILE A 136 32.55 9.60 24.87
N GLU A 137 32.68 10.82 25.40
CA GLU A 137 33.95 11.27 25.95
C GLU A 137 34.27 10.30 27.09
N ALA A 138 35.27 9.44 26.82
CA ALA A 138 35.86 8.60 27.85
C ALA A 138 36.70 9.51 28.76
N SER A 139 36.17 9.84 29.91
CA SER A 139 36.85 10.41 31.06
C SER A 139 37.37 9.32 31.97
#